data_bb263ef585ac27b54127a841e4ac78ce
#
_entry.id   bb263ef585ac27b54127a841e4ac78ce
#
_cell.length_a   1.000
_cell.length_b   1.000
_cell.length_c   1.000
_cell.angle_alpha   90.00
_cell.angle_beta   90.00
_cell.angle_gamma   90.00
#
_symmetry.space_group_name_H-M   'P 1'
#
loop_
_entity.id
_entity.type
_entity.pdbx_description
1 polymer ?
#
loop_
_entity_poly.entity_id
_entity_poly.type
_entity_poly.pdbx_seq_one_letter_code
_entity_poly.pdbx_strand_id
1 'polypeptide(L)'
;MMKMLVVDDDQAWRALYRMAFEGTFEVYEVDDGLDALAALERVRPDIIVLDLRMPHLDGMGFLQQMDSRGWKVPVIVCSGTFTMDNLPAIPGVFPAQKSPDLRNVWRALEAALPGPAATDSTLKSRRALEQTVWRD
;
A
#
# COMPACT_ATOMS: atom_id res chain seq x y z
N MET A 1 12.85 10.54 -2.15
CA MET A 1 12.24 9.33 -1.61
C MET A 1 10.76 9.32 -1.94
N MET A 2 10.26 8.22 -2.44
CA MET A 2 8.85 8.09 -2.78
C MET A 2 7.97 8.15 -1.54
N LYS A 3 6.78 8.70 -1.68
CA LYS A 3 5.83 8.83 -0.59
C LYS A 3 4.85 7.67 -0.60
N MET A 4 4.69 7.02 0.53
CA MET A 4 3.74 5.92 0.72
C MET A 4 2.67 6.36 1.71
N LEU A 5 1.41 6.23 1.31
CA LEU A 5 0.28 6.44 2.20
C LEU A 5 -0.25 5.08 2.66
N VAL A 6 -0.22 4.84 3.95
CA VAL A 6 -0.75 3.62 4.57
C VAL A 6 -2.12 3.92 5.16
N VAL A 7 -3.12 3.19 4.70
CA VAL A 7 -4.51 3.37 5.12
C VAL A 7 -4.98 2.07 5.76
N ASP A 8 -5.03 2.04 7.07
CA ASP A 8 -5.40 0.83 7.84
C ASP A 8 -5.88 1.28 9.22
N ASP A 9 -7.02 0.77 9.67
CA ASP A 9 -7.56 1.14 10.97
C ASP A 9 -6.85 0.43 12.13
N ASP A 10 -6.08 -0.60 11.85
CA ASP A 10 -5.35 -1.37 12.86
C ASP A 10 -3.98 -0.75 13.12
N GLN A 11 -3.81 -0.22 14.31
CA GLN A 11 -2.56 0.42 14.72
C GLN A 11 -1.36 -0.51 14.64
N ALA A 12 -1.54 -1.78 14.94
CA ALA A 12 -0.46 -2.76 14.89
C ALA A 12 0.03 -2.97 13.45
N TRP A 13 -0.90 -3.06 12.49
CA TRP A 13 -0.52 -3.17 11.09
C TRP A 13 0.15 -1.89 10.58
N ARG A 14 -0.35 -0.71 10.97
CA ARG A 14 0.32 0.54 10.59
C ARG A 14 1.75 0.61 11.11
N ALA A 15 1.97 0.20 12.37
CA ALA A 15 3.30 0.17 12.95
C ALA A 15 4.23 -0.79 12.18
N LEU A 16 3.71 -1.95 11.80
CA LEU A 16 4.48 -2.93 11.04
C LEU A 16 4.89 -2.38 9.68
N TYR A 17 3.97 -1.75 8.96
CA TYR A 17 4.28 -1.12 7.68
C TYR A 17 5.31 -0.02 7.84
N ARG A 18 5.15 0.83 8.85
CA ARG A 18 6.11 1.91 9.08
C ARG A 18 7.51 1.36 9.34
N MET A 19 7.62 0.36 10.19
CA MET A 19 8.93 -0.25 10.49
C MET A 19 9.56 -0.86 9.26
N ALA A 20 8.76 -1.50 8.41
CA ALA A 20 9.28 -2.16 7.22
C ALA A 20 9.69 -1.18 6.12
N PHE A 21 8.97 -0.08 5.98
CA PHE A 21 9.08 0.77 4.80
C PHE A 21 9.74 2.12 5.02
N GLU A 22 9.88 2.59 6.26
CA GLU A 22 10.39 3.96 6.49
C GLU A 22 11.82 4.18 6.01
N GLY A 23 12.60 3.13 5.88
CA GLY A 23 13.95 3.24 5.32
C GLY A 23 13.98 3.37 3.80
N THR A 24 12.88 3.05 3.13
CA THR A 24 12.77 3.03 1.67
C THR A 24 11.79 4.09 1.17
N PHE A 25 10.76 4.36 1.94
CA PHE A 25 9.70 5.32 1.60
C PHE A 25 9.55 6.34 2.70
N GLU A 26 9.02 7.50 2.33
CA GLU A 26 8.51 8.47 3.28
C GLU A 26 7.07 8.04 3.59
N VAL A 27 6.84 7.48 4.78
CA VAL A 27 5.58 6.83 5.15
C VAL A 27 4.64 7.79 5.88
N TYR A 28 3.41 7.88 5.39
CA TYR A 28 2.32 8.62 6.02
C TYR A 28 1.21 7.65 6.37
N GLU A 29 0.57 7.82 7.53
CA GLU A 29 -0.43 6.90 8.03
C GLU A 29 -1.76 7.59 8.26
N VAL A 30 -2.86 6.94 7.89
CA VAL A 30 -4.21 7.33 8.24
C VAL A 30 -5.00 6.09 8.65
N ASP A 31 -6.04 6.27 9.43
CA ASP A 31 -6.78 5.16 10.03
C ASP A 31 -8.19 4.97 9.50
N ASP A 32 -8.63 5.79 8.54
CA ASP A 32 -9.91 5.56 7.87
C ASP A 32 -9.92 6.14 6.45
N GLY A 33 -10.94 5.76 5.68
CA GLY A 33 -11.04 6.14 4.28
C GLY A 33 -11.32 7.61 4.05
N LEU A 34 -12.03 8.28 4.96
CA LEU A 34 -12.30 9.71 4.83
C LEU A 34 -11.03 10.52 5.03
N ASP A 35 -10.25 10.17 6.05
CA ASP A 35 -8.95 10.81 6.28
C ASP A 35 -7.99 10.52 5.13
N ALA A 36 -8.09 9.33 4.54
CA ALA A 36 -7.27 8.97 3.38
C ALA A 36 -7.57 9.87 2.18
N LEU A 37 -8.84 10.18 1.93
CA LEU A 37 -9.20 11.08 0.83
C LEU A 37 -8.61 12.48 1.04
N ALA A 38 -8.68 12.98 2.27
CA ALA A 38 -8.07 14.27 2.60
C ALA A 38 -6.55 14.22 2.46
N ALA A 39 -5.95 13.10 2.82
CA ALA A 39 -4.50 12.91 2.74
C ALA A 39 -3.98 12.89 1.29
N LEU A 40 -4.79 12.46 0.33
CA LEU A 40 -4.38 12.46 -1.09
C LEU A 40 -3.91 13.84 -1.53
N GLU A 41 -4.67 14.87 -1.21
CA GLU A 41 -4.32 16.25 -1.57
C GLU A 41 -3.10 16.75 -0.80
N ARG A 42 -3.03 16.44 0.49
CA ARG A 42 -1.98 16.92 1.36
C ARG A 42 -0.64 16.24 1.10
N VAL A 43 -0.66 14.94 0.95
CA VAL A 43 0.55 14.12 0.84
C VAL A 43 1.00 13.93 -0.60
N ARG A 44 0.07 13.74 -1.51
CA ARG A 44 0.32 13.37 -2.91
C ARG A 44 1.20 12.12 -2.99
N PRO A 45 0.69 10.99 -2.51
CA PRO A 45 1.51 9.78 -2.42
C PRO A 45 1.85 9.21 -3.81
N ASP A 46 2.99 8.52 -3.87
CA ASP A 46 3.41 7.77 -5.06
C ASP A 46 2.85 6.36 -5.07
N ILE A 47 2.52 5.85 -3.89
CA ILE A 47 1.96 4.51 -3.72
C ILE A 47 1.06 4.51 -2.48
N ILE A 48 -0.01 3.73 -2.52
CA ILE A 48 -0.94 3.58 -1.39
C ILE A 48 -1.01 2.12 -0.99
N VAL A 49 -0.94 1.87 0.31
CA VAL A 49 -1.20 0.54 0.90
C VAL A 49 -2.52 0.67 1.63
N LEU A 50 -3.55 -0.03 1.17
CA LEU A 50 -4.93 0.17 1.58
C LEU A 50 -5.52 -1.11 2.17
N ASP A 51 -6.09 -1.01 3.37
CA ASP A 51 -6.90 -2.08 3.95
C ASP A 51 -8.32 -1.97 3.40
N LEU A 52 -8.94 -3.11 3.10
CA LEU A 52 -10.31 -3.14 2.61
C LEU A 52 -11.34 -2.88 3.69
N ARG A 53 -11.05 -3.24 4.93
CA ARG A 53 -12.00 -3.11 6.04
C ARG A 53 -11.63 -1.95 6.93
N MET A 54 -12.42 -0.89 6.83
CA MET A 54 -12.20 0.31 7.64
C MET A 54 -13.54 0.94 8.02
N PRO A 55 -13.61 1.67 9.14
CA PRO A 55 -14.80 2.42 9.48
C PRO A 55 -15.02 3.61 8.56
N HIS A 56 -16.23 4.13 8.53
CA HIS A 56 -16.69 5.31 7.82
C HIS A 56 -16.71 5.14 6.30
N LEU A 57 -15.56 5.05 5.67
CA LEU A 57 -15.44 4.78 4.24
C LEU A 57 -14.49 3.62 4.07
N ASP A 58 -15.01 2.47 3.61
CA ASP A 58 -14.19 1.28 3.45
C ASP A 58 -13.26 1.39 2.22
N GLY A 59 -12.41 0.38 2.04
CA GLY A 59 -11.41 0.38 0.98
C GLY A 59 -12.02 0.47 -0.41
N MET A 60 -13.13 -0.20 -0.66
CA MET A 60 -13.80 -0.12 -1.98
C MET A 60 -14.37 1.27 -2.23
N GLY A 61 -14.97 1.87 -1.20
CA GLY A 61 -15.47 3.24 -1.29
C GLY A 61 -14.34 4.23 -1.56
N PHE A 62 -13.21 4.05 -0.92
CA PHE A 62 -12.03 4.88 -1.15
C PHE A 62 -11.56 4.77 -2.60
N LEU A 63 -11.46 3.55 -3.14
CA LEU A 63 -11.05 3.34 -4.53
C LEU A 63 -12.01 4.01 -5.50
N GLN A 64 -13.30 3.92 -5.26
CA GLN A 64 -14.31 4.57 -6.08
C GLN A 64 -14.16 6.09 -6.06
N GLN A 65 -13.91 6.66 -4.90
CA GLN A 65 -13.72 8.09 -4.76
C GLN A 65 -12.45 8.57 -5.45
N MET A 66 -11.37 7.81 -5.35
CA MET A 66 -10.13 8.11 -6.07
C MET A 66 -10.39 8.17 -7.57
N ASP A 67 -11.06 7.15 -8.10
CA ASP A 67 -11.34 7.06 -9.52
C ASP A 67 -12.19 8.24 -9.99
N SER A 68 -13.24 8.56 -9.25
CA SER A 68 -14.14 9.64 -9.60
C SER A 68 -13.46 11.01 -9.55
N ARG A 69 -12.43 11.17 -8.74
CA ARG A 69 -11.65 12.42 -8.64
C ARG A 69 -10.46 12.48 -9.58
N GLY A 70 -10.25 11.43 -10.39
CA GLY A 70 -9.17 11.39 -11.37
C GLY A 70 -7.78 11.06 -10.81
N TRP A 71 -7.69 10.54 -9.60
CA TRP A 71 -6.41 10.13 -9.03
C TRP A 71 -5.89 8.86 -9.71
N LYS A 72 -4.61 8.88 -10.08
CA LYS A 72 -3.95 7.77 -10.81
C LYS A 72 -2.74 7.25 -10.04
N VAL A 73 -2.93 6.94 -8.78
CA VAL A 73 -1.87 6.42 -7.91
C VAL A 73 -2.04 4.90 -7.79
N PRO A 74 -0.98 4.11 -7.94
CA PRO A 74 -1.10 2.66 -7.72
C PRO A 74 -1.44 2.36 -6.27
N VAL A 75 -2.31 1.36 -6.08
CA VAL A 75 -2.82 0.99 -4.76
C VAL A 75 -2.57 -0.49 -4.53
N ILE A 76 -1.92 -0.82 -3.42
CA ILE A 76 -1.81 -2.19 -2.96
C ILE A 76 -2.92 -2.43 -1.97
N VAL A 77 -3.85 -3.30 -2.33
CA VAL A 77 -5.01 -3.63 -1.50
C VAL A 77 -4.67 -4.83 -0.63
N CYS A 78 -4.66 -4.63 0.68
CA CYS A 78 -4.31 -5.66 1.65
C CYS A 78 -5.54 -6.16 2.37
N SER A 79 -5.63 -7.47 2.58
CA SER A 79 -6.72 -8.07 3.33
C SER A 79 -6.25 -9.31 4.07
N GLY A 80 -6.76 -9.51 5.27
CA GLY A 80 -6.52 -10.73 6.04
C GLY A 80 -7.46 -11.86 5.70
N THR A 81 -8.47 -11.63 4.87
CA THR A 81 -9.46 -12.63 4.50
C THR A 81 -9.51 -12.78 2.98
N PHE A 82 -10.21 -13.81 2.50
CA PHE A 82 -10.24 -14.17 1.09
C PHE A 82 -11.20 -13.37 0.25
N THR A 83 -11.35 -12.11 0.51
CA THR A 83 -12.14 -11.26 -0.35
C THR A 83 -11.41 -10.84 -1.62
N MET A 84 -10.16 -11.26 -1.74
CA MET A 84 -9.32 -10.93 -2.91
C MET A 84 -9.87 -11.47 -4.21
N ASP A 85 -10.49 -12.65 -4.17
CA ASP A 85 -11.04 -13.28 -5.37
C ASP A 85 -12.23 -12.50 -5.92
N ASN A 86 -12.87 -11.69 -5.08
CA ASN A 86 -14.03 -10.89 -5.47
C ASN A 86 -13.67 -9.45 -5.78
N LEU A 87 -12.38 -9.12 -5.73
CA LEU A 87 -11.93 -7.78 -6.04
C LEU A 87 -12.01 -7.57 -7.55
N PRO A 88 -12.73 -6.55 -8.03
CA PRO A 88 -12.79 -6.32 -9.47
C PRO A 88 -11.40 -5.98 -10.01
N ALA A 89 -11.15 -6.36 -11.25
CA ALA A 89 -9.91 -6.03 -11.92
C ALA A 89 -9.91 -4.54 -12.24
N ILE A 90 -9.27 -3.75 -11.38
CA ILE A 90 -9.17 -2.30 -11.54
C ILE A 90 -7.74 -1.96 -11.90
N PRO A 91 -7.50 -1.23 -13.01
CA PRO A 91 -6.14 -0.82 -13.36
C PRO A 91 -5.48 -0.06 -12.23
N GLY A 92 -4.22 -0.42 -11.92
CA GLY A 92 -3.47 0.24 -10.86
C GLY A 92 -3.76 -0.30 -9.46
N VAL A 93 -4.58 -1.33 -9.33
CA VAL A 93 -4.88 -1.97 -8.05
C VAL A 93 -4.20 -3.35 -8.02
N PHE A 94 -3.40 -3.59 -6.97
CA PHE A 94 -2.60 -4.80 -6.82
C PHE A 94 -2.95 -5.46 -5.50
N PRO A 95 -3.60 -6.63 -5.53
CA PRO A 95 -3.99 -7.30 -4.28
C PRO A 95 -2.80 -7.95 -3.58
N ALA A 96 -2.83 -7.94 -2.25
CA ALA A 96 -1.83 -8.61 -1.42
C ALA A 96 -2.49 -9.11 -0.15
N GLN A 97 -2.37 -10.40 0.13
CA GLN A 97 -2.86 -10.96 1.38
C GLN A 97 -1.97 -10.51 2.52
N LYS A 98 -2.58 -10.13 3.65
CA LYS A 98 -1.84 -9.73 4.84
C LYS A 98 -1.04 -10.91 5.39
N SER A 99 0.23 -10.66 5.69
CA SER A 99 1.10 -11.60 6.38
C SER A 99 2.10 -10.81 7.23
N PRO A 100 2.52 -11.34 8.40
CA PRO A 100 3.41 -10.58 9.29
C PRO A 100 4.76 -10.23 8.68
N ASP A 101 5.25 -11.02 7.74
CA ASP A 101 6.52 -10.74 7.05
C ASP A 101 6.38 -9.75 5.89
N LEU A 102 5.14 -9.36 5.56
CA LEU A 102 4.82 -8.42 4.47
C LEU A 102 5.32 -8.87 3.10
N ARG A 103 5.57 -10.17 2.93
CA ARG A 103 6.09 -10.72 1.67
C ARG A 103 5.23 -10.36 0.48
N ASN A 104 3.91 -10.52 0.64
CA ASN A 104 2.98 -10.27 -0.45
C ASN A 104 2.89 -8.78 -0.78
N VAL A 105 3.03 -7.92 0.22
CA VAL A 105 3.07 -6.46 0.01
C VAL A 105 4.32 -6.08 -0.77
N TRP A 106 5.48 -6.64 -0.41
CA TRP A 106 6.72 -6.39 -1.14
C TRP A 106 6.60 -6.82 -2.60
N ARG A 107 6.01 -7.98 -2.87
CA ARG A 107 5.79 -8.47 -4.24
C ARG A 107 4.86 -7.56 -5.02
N ALA A 108 3.80 -7.09 -4.37
CA ALA A 108 2.86 -6.18 -5.00
C ALA A 108 3.52 -4.82 -5.30
N LEU A 109 4.36 -4.32 -4.41
CA LEU A 109 5.14 -3.10 -4.64
C LEU A 109 6.02 -3.26 -5.87
N GLU A 110 6.68 -4.40 -6.01
CA GLU A 110 7.52 -4.68 -7.18
C GLU A 110 6.72 -4.62 -8.47
N ALA A 111 5.50 -5.16 -8.46
CA ALA A 111 4.64 -5.13 -9.63
C ALA A 111 4.09 -3.73 -9.92
N ALA A 112 3.83 -2.95 -8.89
CA ALA A 112 3.15 -1.66 -8.99
C ALA A 112 4.08 -0.50 -9.32
N LEU A 113 5.34 -0.57 -8.88
CA LEU A 113 6.28 0.53 -9.07
C LEU A 113 6.78 0.56 -10.51
N PRO A 114 7.10 1.77 -11.02
CA PRO A 114 7.61 1.88 -12.37
C PRO A 114 8.96 1.17 -12.51
N GLY A 115 9.43 0.99 -13.72
CA GLY A 115 10.59 0.18 -14.04
C GLY A 115 11.89 0.61 -13.35
N PRO A 116 12.98 -0.08 -13.66
CA PRO A 116 14.23 0.00 -12.88
C PRO A 116 14.79 1.40 -12.73
N ALA A 117 14.62 2.23 -13.72
CA ALA A 117 15.21 3.57 -13.73
C ALA A 117 14.67 4.47 -12.61
N ALA A 118 13.39 4.28 -12.24
CA ALA A 118 12.75 5.13 -11.25
C ALA A 118 12.94 4.63 -9.82
N THR A 119 13.28 3.37 -9.65
CA THR A 119 13.21 2.71 -8.35
C THR A 119 14.43 1.87 -8.02
N ASP A 120 15.54 2.14 -8.66
CA ASP A 120 16.72 1.29 -8.50
C ASP A 120 17.16 1.15 -7.05
N SER A 121 17.32 2.27 -6.33
CA SER A 121 17.66 2.24 -4.91
C SER A 121 16.61 1.53 -4.08
N THR A 122 15.33 1.79 -4.37
CA THR A 122 14.21 1.19 -3.66
C THR A 122 14.21 -0.32 -3.84
N LEU A 123 14.40 -0.79 -5.07
CA LEU A 123 14.45 -2.22 -5.36
C LEU A 123 15.63 -2.91 -4.68
N LYS A 124 16.78 -2.27 -4.64
CA LYS A 124 17.93 -2.82 -3.94
C LYS A 124 17.68 -2.97 -2.45
N SER A 125 17.12 -1.96 -1.83
CA SER A 125 16.78 -2.02 -0.40
C SER A 125 15.76 -3.12 -0.11
N ARG A 126 14.73 -3.23 -0.95
CA ARG A 126 13.71 -4.25 -0.84
C ARG A 126 14.31 -5.65 -0.95
N ARG A 127 15.17 -5.87 -1.94
CA ARG A 127 15.80 -7.18 -2.14
C ARG A 127 16.67 -7.57 -0.96
N ALA A 128 17.37 -6.61 -0.39
CA ALA A 128 18.16 -6.86 0.80
C ALA A 128 17.28 -7.29 1.98
N LEU A 129 16.13 -6.63 2.15
CA LEU A 129 15.16 -7.00 3.18
C LEU A 129 14.59 -8.39 2.96
N GLU A 130 14.21 -8.72 1.72
CA GLU A 130 13.70 -10.05 1.38
C GLU A 130 14.72 -11.14 1.73
N GLN A 131 15.97 -10.92 1.36
CA GLN A 131 17.03 -11.89 1.65
C GLN A 131 17.25 -12.05 3.15
N THR A 132 17.17 -10.97 3.90
CA THR A 132 17.43 -10.99 5.33
C THR A 132 16.26 -11.59 6.10
N VAL A 133 15.03 -11.24 5.75
CA VAL A 133 13.84 -11.57 6.54
C VAL A 133 13.21 -12.89 6.12
N TRP A 134 13.24 -13.22 4.84
CA TRP A 134 12.41 -14.31 4.29
C TRP A 134 13.18 -15.49 3.75
N ARG A 135 14.43 -15.57 4.03
CA ARG A 135 15.26 -16.66 3.54
C ARG A 135 15.36 -17.85 4.47
N ASP A 136 14.78 -17.71 5.62
CA ASP A 136 14.79 -18.81 6.59
C ASP A 136 13.75 -19.87 6.24
#